data_b902ec879d9fbe82040d811f1fd033d9
#
_entry.id   b902ec879d9fbe82040d811f1fd033d9
#
_cell.length_a   1.000
_cell.length_b   1.000
_cell.length_c   1.000
_cell.angle_alpha   90.00
_cell.angle_beta   90.00
_cell.angle_gamma   90.00
#
_symmetry.space_group_name_H-M   'P 1'
#
loop_
_entity.id
_entity.type
_entity.pdbx_description
1 polymer ?
#
loop_
_entity_poly.entity_id
_entity_poly.type
_entity_poly.pdbx_seq_one_letter_code
_entity_poly.pdbx_strand_id
1 'polypeptide(L)'
;MKGLLKFITCGSVDDGKSTLIGHILYDAKLLYADQKKALELDSKVGSRGGKIDYSLLLDGLMAEREQGITIDVAYRYFTTDNRSFIVADTPGHEEYTRNMAVGASFANLAVILVDASQGVLVQTRRHARICRLMGIRYFVFALNKMDLVGYSEERFNEILAQIKELSEELRLQNVKVIPLSATEGDNVTTKSANIPWYDGEPLLEYLENVDIDTSNEQGFYMPVQRVCRPDRSFRGFQGQIEAGQISTGDEITALPSGEKVKVKQIYKGSEDVKTAYKGQPVTISLDREVDVSRGYVLVKDTDLAPYKKLTVSLLWTDDTPLAAGKDYLVKLGTKTMAGVVSKINYAIDVNTGEHKPAGSLSKNGIAVCEIILNEAIVADLFEYHKTLGELILIDRVTNMTSACGVVEKLDEKAGSFSERASFRYGDTEARGDIFEEFYYDPDSLSVLKYNPVSCTYTVGDEIPVSSASYNYPESFDIIVLRDSVAVTVRNKKITSIVPFAEYTYDGNVPVINGRGFEVLVSDDKDVKNLLEEYQQTTDETRHKFFEKHMKFDTYRKITIGK
;
A
#
# COMPACT_ATOMS: atom_id res chain seq x y z
N MET A 1 -4.53 26.04 -21.27
CA MET A 1 -4.90 24.63 -21.15
C MET A 1 -4.54 24.19 -19.72
N LYS A 2 -5.51 23.72 -18.95
CA LYS A 2 -5.24 23.09 -17.64
C LYS A 2 -4.48 21.78 -17.88
N GLY A 3 -3.73 21.29 -16.90
CA GLY A 3 -2.92 20.07 -17.04
C GLY A 3 -3.75 18.80 -17.33
N LEU A 4 -3.09 17.65 -17.35
CA LEU A 4 -3.71 16.35 -17.57
C LEU A 4 -4.61 15.94 -16.39
N LEU A 5 -5.86 15.55 -16.65
CA LEU A 5 -6.75 14.90 -15.68
C LEU A 5 -6.82 13.40 -15.97
N LYS A 6 -6.56 12.60 -14.95
CA LYS A 6 -6.75 11.16 -14.97
C LYS A 6 -8.00 10.81 -14.15
N PHE A 7 -8.99 10.20 -14.76
CA PHE A 7 -10.20 9.80 -14.04
C PHE A 7 -10.64 8.38 -14.37
N ILE A 8 -11.39 7.80 -13.45
CA ILE A 8 -11.96 6.45 -13.59
C ILE A 8 -13.48 6.57 -13.71
N THR A 9 -14.10 5.73 -14.52
CA THR A 9 -15.53 5.47 -14.46
C THR A 9 -15.79 4.14 -13.79
N CYS A 10 -16.66 4.14 -12.78
CA CYS A 10 -17.07 2.94 -12.05
C CYS A 10 -18.56 3.01 -11.69
N GLY A 11 -19.14 1.87 -11.33
CA GLY A 11 -20.57 1.71 -11.09
C GLY A 11 -20.97 0.26 -11.36
N SER A 12 -22.21 -0.10 -11.06
CA SER A 12 -22.71 -1.46 -11.29
C SER A 12 -22.72 -1.82 -12.79
N VAL A 13 -22.93 -3.09 -13.07
CA VAL A 13 -23.22 -3.53 -14.44
C VAL A 13 -24.49 -2.79 -14.90
N ASP A 14 -24.53 -2.39 -16.16
CA ASP A 14 -25.63 -1.65 -16.79
C ASP A 14 -25.88 -0.21 -16.29
N ASP A 15 -25.05 0.35 -15.40
CA ASP A 15 -25.17 1.77 -14.99
C ASP A 15 -24.83 2.75 -16.13
N GLY A 16 -24.29 2.26 -17.28
CA GLY A 16 -24.02 3.05 -18.48
C GLY A 16 -22.62 3.68 -18.54
N LYS A 17 -21.61 3.07 -17.91
CA LYS A 17 -20.21 3.56 -17.89
C LYS A 17 -19.65 3.77 -19.29
N SER A 18 -19.61 2.72 -20.09
CA SER A 18 -19.07 2.76 -21.46
C SER A 18 -19.92 3.66 -22.38
N THR A 19 -21.24 3.70 -22.15
CA THR A 19 -22.15 4.62 -22.85
C THR A 19 -21.78 6.08 -22.57
N LEU A 20 -21.53 6.44 -21.31
CA LEU A 20 -21.17 7.80 -20.91
C LEU A 20 -19.86 8.26 -21.56
N ILE A 21 -18.81 7.43 -21.49
CA ILE A 21 -17.51 7.76 -22.10
C ILE A 21 -17.66 7.87 -23.64
N GLY A 22 -18.36 6.93 -24.24
CA GLY A 22 -18.59 6.93 -25.68
C GLY A 22 -19.36 8.18 -26.13
N HIS A 23 -20.35 8.64 -25.36
CA HIS A 23 -21.10 9.86 -25.63
C HIS A 23 -20.19 11.10 -25.53
N ILE A 24 -19.35 11.20 -24.50
CA ILE A 24 -18.37 12.30 -24.36
C ILE A 24 -17.46 12.35 -25.60
N LEU A 25 -16.91 11.21 -26.02
CA LEU A 25 -16.02 11.13 -27.19
C LEU A 25 -16.72 11.51 -28.50
N TYR A 26 -17.97 11.13 -28.65
CA TYR A 26 -18.77 11.44 -29.84
C TYR A 26 -19.13 12.92 -29.94
N ASP A 27 -19.67 13.50 -28.89
CA ASP A 27 -20.16 14.90 -28.86
C ASP A 27 -19.01 15.91 -28.89
N ALA A 28 -17.93 15.62 -28.18
CA ALA A 28 -16.73 16.45 -28.20
C ALA A 28 -15.96 16.41 -29.54
N LYS A 29 -16.50 15.69 -30.54
CA LYS A 29 -15.90 15.52 -31.89
C LYS A 29 -14.47 14.95 -31.86
N LEU A 30 -14.21 14.07 -30.92
CA LEU A 30 -12.89 13.49 -30.67
C LEU A 30 -12.68 12.17 -31.46
N LEU A 31 -13.70 11.73 -32.18
CA LEU A 31 -13.64 10.54 -33.03
C LEU A 31 -13.12 10.88 -34.43
N TYR A 32 -12.29 10.01 -35.00
CA TYR A 32 -11.95 10.07 -36.41
C TYR A 32 -13.18 9.75 -37.27
N ALA A 33 -13.20 10.30 -38.49
CA ALA A 33 -14.36 10.19 -39.37
C ALA A 33 -14.73 8.74 -39.73
N ASP A 34 -13.75 7.85 -39.82
CA ASP A 34 -13.92 6.41 -40.06
C ASP A 34 -14.52 5.71 -38.83
N GLN A 35 -14.07 6.04 -37.61
CA GLN A 35 -14.61 5.51 -36.35
C GLN A 35 -16.07 5.93 -36.17
N LYS A 36 -16.39 7.20 -36.45
CA LYS A 36 -17.76 7.71 -36.38
C LYS A 36 -18.67 6.99 -37.33
N LYS A 37 -18.22 6.79 -38.57
CA LYS A 37 -18.98 6.09 -39.60
C LYS A 37 -19.17 4.61 -39.27
N ALA A 38 -18.16 3.95 -38.74
CA ALA A 38 -18.26 2.56 -38.25
C ALA A 38 -19.29 2.45 -37.13
N LEU A 39 -19.24 3.33 -36.13
CA LEU A 39 -20.20 3.37 -35.03
C LEU A 39 -21.65 3.55 -35.52
N GLU A 40 -21.88 4.47 -36.46
CA GLU A 40 -23.19 4.73 -37.02
C GLU A 40 -23.72 3.51 -37.83
N LEU A 41 -22.83 2.75 -38.50
CA LEU A 41 -23.20 1.52 -39.22
C LEU A 41 -23.49 0.38 -38.25
N ASP A 42 -22.63 0.14 -37.25
CA ASP A 42 -22.79 -0.93 -36.26
C ASP A 42 -24.05 -0.70 -35.41
N SER A 43 -24.34 0.57 -35.03
CA SER A 43 -25.56 0.94 -34.30
C SER A 43 -26.84 0.68 -35.09
N LYS A 44 -26.81 0.74 -36.42
CA LYS A 44 -27.98 0.43 -37.25
C LYS A 44 -28.32 -1.06 -37.32
N VAL A 45 -27.34 -1.91 -37.10
CA VAL A 45 -27.49 -3.37 -37.09
C VAL A 45 -27.92 -3.87 -35.68
N GLY A 46 -27.69 -3.06 -34.65
CA GLY A 46 -27.98 -3.39 -33.27
C GLY A 46 -29.46 -3.21 -32.87
N SER A 47 -29.80 -3.71 -31.65
CA SER A 47 -31.19 -3.82 -31.14
C SER A 47 -31.83 -2.52 -30.64
N ARG A 48 -31.15 -1.36 -30.69
CA ARG A 48 -31.60 -0.08 -30.08
C ARG A 48 -32.46 0.81 -31.02
N GLY A 49 -33.16 0.23 -31.99
CA GLY A 49 -34.11 0.97 -32.82
C GLY A 49 -33.51 2.09 -33.68
N GLY A 50 -32.23 1.99 -34.04
CA GLY A 50 -31.53 2.96 -34.90
C GLY A 50 -30.88 4.14 -34.18
N LYS A 51 -30.94 4.22 -32.84
CA LYS A 51 -30.15 5.17 -32.05
C LYS A 51 -28.69 4.71 -31.98
N ILE A 52 -27.76 5.65 -31.83
CA ILE A 52 -26.33 5.35 -31.71
C ILE A 52 -26.07 4.59 -30.41
N ASP A 53 -25.34 3.48 -30.49
CA ASP A 53 -24.86 2.73 -29.34
C ASP A 53 -23.41 3.13 -29.01
N TYR A 54 -23.26 4.08 -28.10
CA TYR A 54 -21.97 4.64 -27.72
C TYR A 54 -21.05 3.64 -27.02
N SER A 55 -21.59 2.55 -26.42
CA SER A 55 -20.78 1.54 -25.72
C SER A 55 -19.83 0.81 -26.67
N LEU A 56 -20.21 0.63 -27.93
CA LEU A 56 -19.40 -0.03 -28.96
C LEU A 56 -18.02 0.63 -29.22
N LEU A 57 -17.86 1.90 -28.79
CA LEU A 57 -16.56 2.60 -28.90
C LEU A 57 -15.50 2.08 -27.93
N LEU A 58 -15.91 1.43 -26.85
CA LEU A 58 -15.02 1.02 -25.77
C LEU A 58 -14.80 -0.48 -25.71
N ASP A 59 -15.74 -1.27 -26.20
CA ASP A 59 -15.67 -2.73 -26.19
C ASP A 59 -14.53 -3.23 -27.08
N GLY A 60 -13.37 -3.45 -26.46
CA GLY A 60 -12.14 -3.84 -27.13
C GLY A 60 -11.96 -5.35 -27.27
N LEU A 61 -12.43 -6.13 -26.31
CA LEU A 61 -12.30 -7.59 -26.27
C LEU A 61 -13.52 -8.26 -26.87
N MET A 62 -13.31 -9.36 -27.59
CA MET A 62 -14.40 -10.14 -28.18
C MET A 62 -15.34 -10.69 -27.08
N ALA A 63 -14.76 -11.11 -25.93
CA ALA A 63 -15.51 -11.57 -24.77
C ALA A 63 -16.38 -10.47 -24.13
N GLU A 64 -15.94 -9.23 -24.15
CA GLU A 64 -16.72 -8.07 -23.65
C GLU A 64 -17.94 -7.83 -24.53
N ARG A 65 -17.76 -7.90 -25.85
CA ARG A 65 -18.86 -7.77 -26.83
C ARG A 65 -19.88 -8.91 -26.74
N GLU A 66 -19.41 -10.13 -26.53
CA GLU A 66 -20.29 -11.31 -26.39
C GLU A 66 -21.08 -11.31 -25.08
N GLN A 67 -20.46 -10.86 -23.99
CA GLN A 67 -21.07 -10.87 -22.66
C GLN A 67 -21.77 -9.55 -22.31
N GLY A 68 -21.46 -8.46 -23.04
CA GLY A 68 -22.01 -7.12 -22.77
C GLY A 68 -21.51 -6.51 -21.46
N ILE A 69 -20.33 -6.95 -20.96
CA ILE A 69 -19.72 -6.45 -19.71
C ILE A 69 -18.26 -6.08 -19.95
N THR A 70 -17.77 -5.06 -19.26
CA THR A 70 -16.35 -4.73 -19.19
C THR A 70 -15.63 -5.75 -18.29
N ILE A 71 -14.58 -6.37 -18.80
CA ILE A 71 -13.77 -7.39 -18.09
C ILE A 71 -12.45 -6.78 -17.61
N ASP A 72 -11.76 -6.07 -18.48
CA ASP A 72 -10.47 -5.44 -18.17
C ASP A 72 -10.58 -3.91 -18.20
N VAL A 73 -9.54 -3.22 -17.70
CA VAL A 73 -9.52 -1.75 -17.70
C VAL A 73 -9.18 -1.24 -19.10
N ALA A 74 -10.11 -0.48 -19.67
CA ALA A 74 -9.90 0.18 -20.96
C ALA A 74 -9.47 1.64 -20.76
N TYR A 75 -8.28 1.99 -21.23
CA TYR A 75 -7.79 3.38 -21.19
C TYR A 75 -8.08 4.10 -22.49
N ARG A 76 -8.64 5.32 -22.38
CA ARG A 76 -8.86 6.22 -23.53
C ARG A 76 -8.22 7.57 -23.25
N TYR A 77 -7.61 8.13 -24.28
CA TYR A 77 -6.93 9.41 -24.27
C TYR A 77 -7.71 10.36 -25.16
N PHE A 78 -8.03 11.53 -24.63
CA PHE A 78 -8.65 12.58 -25.43
C PHE A 78 -8.27 13.97 -24.90
N THR A 79 -8.44 14.98 -25.76
CA THR A 79 -8.11 16.35 -25.43
C THR A 79 -9.20 17.27 -25.96
N THR A 80 -9.70 18.13 -25.12
CA THR A 80 -10.55 19.27 -25.50
C THR A 80 -9.71 20.53 -25.62
N ASP A 81 -10.31 21.64 -26.02
CA ASP A 81 -9.61 22.91 -26.08
C ASP A 81 -9.09 23.37 -24.71
N ASN A 82 -9.72 22.90 -23.61
CA ASN A 82 -9.44 23.34 -22.27
C ASN A 82 -8.47 22.41 -21.51
N ARG A 83 -8.56 21.08 -21.72
CA ARG A 83 -7.83 20.10 -20.91
C ARG A 83 -7.57 18.78 -21.67
N SER A 84 -6.48 18.08 -21.29
CA SER A 84 -6.20 16.70 -21.71
C SER A 84 -6.68 15.71 -20.65
N PHE A 85 -7.17 14.55 -21.10
CA PHE A 85 -7.77 13.53 -20.25
C PHE A 85 -7.21 12.14 -20.53
N ILE A 86 -7.11 11.35 -19.48
CA ILE A 86 -7.03 9.90 -19.55
C ILE A 86 -8.17 9.33 -18.74
N VAL A 87 -9.07 8.60 -19.36
CA VAL A 87 -10.15 7.89 -18.67
C VAL A 87 -9.85 6.40 -18.63
N ALA A 88 -10.03 5.80 -17.46
CA ALA A 88 -10.04 4.37 -17.25
C ALA A 88 -11.49 3.89 -17.11
N ASP A 89 -12.00 3.17 -18.10
CA ASP A 89 -13.28 2.45 -17.98
C ASP A 89 -13.04 1.14 -17.25
N THR A 90 -13.82 0.86 -16.20
CA THR A 90 -13.58 -0.27 -15.33
C THR A 90 -14.78 -1.19 -15.18
N PRO A 91 -14.50 -2.49 -14.92
CA PRO A 91 -15.55 -3.46 -14.69
C PRO A 91 -16.49 -3.09 -13.54
N GLY A 92 -17.80 -3.36 -13.73
CA GLY A 92 -18.80 -3.18 -12.67
C GLY A 92 -19.06 -4.42 -11.82
N HIS A 93 -18.67 -5.60 -12.29
CA HIS A 93 -18.91 -6.88 -11.62
C HIS A 93 -17.89 -7.14 -10.51
N GLU A 94 -18.35 -7.68 -9.36
CA GLU A 94 -17.48 -7.90 -8.19
C GLU A 94 -16.30 -8.84 -8.45
N GLU A 95 -16.44 -9.78 -9.36
CA GLU A 95 -15.38 -10.72 -9.74
C GLU A 95 -14.14 -9.99 -10.28
N TYR A 96 -14.34 -8.85 -10.94
CA TYR A 96 -13.28 -8.03 -11.52
C TYR A 96 -12.83 -6.87 -10.61
N THR A 97 -13.11 -6.95 -9.32
CA THR A 97 -12.71 -5.92 -8.32
C THR A 97 -11.22 -5.58 -8.40
N ARG A 98 -10.35 -6.56 -8.69
CA ARG A 98 -8.92 -6.34 -8.91
C ARG A 98 -8.64 -5.34 -10.04
N ASN A 99 -9.30 -5.52 -11.19
CA ASN A 99 -9.12 -4.64 -12.35
C ASN A 99 -9.65 -3.24 -12.05
N MET A 100 -10.79 -3.16 -11.35
CA MET A 100 -11.32 -1.87 -10.87
C MET A 100 -10.32 -1.14 -9.94
N ALA A 101 -9.69 -1.84 -9.01
CA ALA A 101 -8.69 -1.25 -8.12
C ALA A 101 -7.45 -0.75 -8.88
N VAL A 102 -7.01 -1.47 -9.93
CA VAL A 102 -5.92 -1.03 -10.82
C VAL A 102 -6.29 0.30 -11.51
N GLY A 103 -7.51 0.40 -12.06
CA GLY A 103 -8.00 1.66 -12.64
C GLY A 103 -8.05 2.80 -11.63
N ALA A 104 -8.52 2.51 -10.40
CA ALA A 104 -8.61 3.49 -9.33
C ALA A 104 -7.23 4.01 -8.87
N SER A 105 -6.21 3.14 -8.80
CA SER A 105 -4.87 3.53 -8.38
C SER A 105 -4.21 4.55 -9.31
N PHE A 106 -4.60 4.53 -10.57
CA PHE A 106 -4.10 5.43 -11.61
C PHE A 106 -4.76 6.83 -11.56
N ALA A 107 -6.01 6.93 -11.09
CA ALA A 107 -6.87 8.10 -11.25
C ALA A 107 -6.70 9.15 -10.15
N ASN A 108 -7.00 10.40 -10.48
CA ASN A 108 -7.10 11.52 -9.54
C ASN A 108 -8.53 11.80 -9.11
N LEU A 109 -9.50 11.40 -9.96
CA LEU A 109 -10.93 11.65 -9.80
C LEU A 109 -11.72 10.39 -10.16
N ALA A 110 -12.78 10.10 -9.41
CA ALA A 110 -13.72 9.03 -9.72
C ALA A 110 -15.06 9.59 -10.19
N VAL A 111 -15.53 9.10 -11.33
CA VAL A 111 -16.92 9.27 -11.79
C VAL A 111 -17.65 7.98 -11.47
N ILE A 112 -18.48 8.00 -10.43
CA ILE A 112 -19.26 6.84 -10.00
C ILE A 112 -20.67 6.99 -10.55
N LEU A 113 -21.06 6.10 -11.46
CA LEU A 113 -22.38 6.09 -12.03
C LEU A 113 -23.36 5.45 -11.04
N VAL A 114 -24.54 6.05 -10.95
CA VAL A 114 -25.67 5.58 -10.16
C VAL A 114 -26.91 5.61 -11.04
N ASP A 115 -27.57 4.47 -11.21
CA ASP A 115 -28.83 4.39 -11.95
C ASP A 115 -29.94 5.09 -11.15
N ALA A 116 -30.54 6.14 -11.69
CA ALA A 116 -31.59 6.92 -11.03
C ALA A 116 -32.84 6.08 -10.69
N SER A 117 -33.11 5.01 -11.42
CA SER A 117 -34.23 4.10 -11.11
C SER A 117 -33.97 3.24 -9.87
N GLN A 118 -32.68 2.92 -9.57
CA GLN A 118 -32.30 2.01 -8.50
C GLN A 118 -31.76 2.74 -7.25
N GLY A 119 -31.00 3.83 -7.44
CA GLY A 119 -30.33 4.54 -6.34
C GLY A 119 -29.00 3.92 -5.95
N VAL A 120 -28.52 4.19 -4.73
CA VAL A 120 -27.22 3.72 -4.23
C VAL A 120 -27.28 2.24 -3.89
N LEU A 121 -26.58 1.43 -4.67
CA LEU A 121 -26.48 -0.02 -4.50
C LEU A 121 -25.22 -0.42 -3.69
N VAL A 122 -25.16 -1.71 -3.32
CA VAL A 122 -23.97 -2.32 -2.67
C VAL A 122 -22.71 -2.10 -3.50
N GLN A 123 -22.79 -2.24 -4.83
CA GLN A 123 -21.63 -2.02 -5.71
C GLN A 123 -21.19 -0.55 -5.72
N THR A 124 -22.11 0.39 -5.66
CA THR A 124 -21.81 1.82 -5.55
C THR A 124 -20.98 2.09 -4.29
N ARG A 125 -21.40 1.53 -3.14
CA ARG A 125 -20.68 1.62 -1.85
C ARG A 125 -19.30 0.99 -1.94
N ARG A 126 -19.19 -0.20 -2.52
CA ARG A 126 -17.93 -0.92 -2.73
C ARG A 126 -16.95 -0.11 -3.59
N HIS A 127 -17.40 0.40 -4.72
CA HIS A 127 -16.57 1.18 -5.63
C HIS A 127 -16.08 2.48 -4.99
N ALA A 128 -16.96 3.22 -4.30
CA ALA A 128 -16.59 4.43 -3.58
C ALA A 128 -15.51 4.14 -2.51
N ARG A 129 -15.62 3.02 -1.79
CA ARG A 129 -14.67 2.59 -0.77
C ARG A 129 -13.31 2.22 -1.37
N ILE A 130 -13.30 1.48 -2.48
CA ILE A 130 -12.06 1.13 -3.19
C ILE A 130 -11.41 2.38 -3.78
N CYS A 131 -12.16 3.28 -4.41
CA CYS A 131 -11.62 4.54 -4.92
C CYS A 131 -10.97 5.37 -3.81
N ARG A 132 -11.62 5.45 -2.65
CA ARG A 132 -11.06 6.13 -1.48
C ARG A 132 -9.79 5.42 -0.99
N LEU A 133 -9.80 4.10 -0.87
CA LEU A 133 -8.65 3.29 -0.48
C LEU A 133 -7.46 3.53 -1.43
N MET A 134 -7.71 3.66 -2.74
CA MET A 134 -6.69 3.98 -3.74
C MET A 134 -6.30 5.47 -3.78
N GLY A 135 -6.76 6.28 -2.82
CA GLY A 135 -6.34 7.67 -2.62
C GLY A 135 -7.02 8.70 -3.53
N ILE A 136 -8.15 8.35 -4.12
CA ILE A 136 -8.96 9.32 -4.84
C ILE A 136 -9.62 10.27 -3.83
N ARG A 137 -9.48 11.59 -4.08
CA ARG A 137 -10.04 12.64 -3.22
C ARG A 137 -11.18 13.42 -3.88
N TYR A 138 -11.38 13.27 -5.18
CA TYR A 138 -12.41 13.96 -5.97
C TYR A 138 -13.40 12.94 -6.50
N PHE A 139 -14.67 13.12 -6.15
CA PHE A 139 -15.73 12.19 -6.49
C PHE A 139 -16.85 12.91 -7.23
N VAL A 140 -17.22 12.38 -8.37
CA VAL A 140 -18.45 12.77 -9.09
C VAL A 140 -19.40 11.58 -9.06
N PHE A 141 -20.54 11.73 -8.41
CA PHE A 141 -21.63 10.78 -8.57
C PHE A 141 -22.48 11.22 -9.75
N ALA A 142 -22.36 10.51 -10.86
CA ALA A 142 -23.13 10.74 -12.08
C ALA A 142 -24.46 9.98 -11.96
N LEU A 143 -25.53 10.71 -11.64
CA LEU A 143 -26.87 10.16 -11.49
C LEU A 143 -27.45 9.95 -12.88
N ASN A 144 -27.22 8.75 -13.43
CA ASN A 144 -27.51 8.41 -14.80
C ASN A 144 -28.94 7.88 -14.98
N LYS A 145 -29.39 7.87 -16.22
CA LYS A 145 -30.73 7.41 -16.65
C LYS A 145 -31.85 8.26 -16.06
N MET A 146 -31.64 9.57 -15.92
CA MET A 146 -32.66 10.49 -15.48
C MET A 146 -33.88 10.52 -16.42
N ASP A 147 -33.70 10.18 -17.69
CA ASP A 147 -34.77 9.98 -18.68
C ASP A 147 -35.77 8.90 -18.27
N LEU A 148 -35.31 7.80 -17.64
CA LEU A 148 -36.17 6.70 -17.21
C LEU A 148 -37.06 7.06 -16.01
N VAL A 149 -36.67 8.08 -15.23
CA VAL A 149 -37.43 8.57 -14.08
C VAL A 149 -38.12 9.92 -14.36
N GLY A 150 -38.26 10.27 -15.67
CA GLY A 150 -38.93 11.49 -16.10
C GLY A 150 -38.25 12.77 -15.64
N TYR A 151 -36.93 12.75 -15.44
CA TYR A 151 -36.11 13.88 -14.96
C TYR A 151 -36.57 14.45 -13.62
N SER A 152 -37.11 13.59 -12.73
CA SER A 152 -37.70 13.97 -11.45
C SER A 152 -36.69 14.59 -10.49
N GLU A 153 -36.93 15.82 -10.04
CA GLU A 153 -36.16 16.49 -8.99
C GLU A 153 -36.34 15.78 -7.64
N GLU A 154 -37.52 15.26 -7.34
CA GLU A 154 -37.81 14.53 -6.11
C GLU A 154 -36.90 13.28 -6.02
N ARG A 155 -36.88 12.49 -7.10
CA ARG A 155 -36.02 11.30 -7.18
C ARG A 155 -34.53 11.63 -7.06
N PHE A 156 -34.08 12.73 -7.68
CA PHE A 156 -32.71 13.22 -7.50
C PHE A 156 -32.43 13.52 -6.02
N ASN A 157 -33.29 14.21 -5.31
CA ASN A 157 -33.11 14.59 -3.92
C ASN A 157 -33.08 13.38 -2.98
N GLU A 158 -33.87 12.34 -3.23
CA GLU A 158 -33.83 11.07 -2.50
C GLU A 158 -32.44 10.42 -2.60
N ILE A 159 -31.89 10.30 -3.83
CA ILE A 159 -30.60 9.67 -4.05
C ILE A 159 -29.47 10.57 -3.57
N LEU A 160 -29.59 11.88 -3.69
CA LEU A 160 -28.64 12.83 -3.11
C LEU A 160 -28.47 12.63 -1.60
N ALA A 161 -29.57 12.35 -0.88
CA ALA A 161 -29.51 12.04 0.54
C ALA A 161 -28.72 10.74 0.83
N GLN A 162 -28.94 9.68 0.02
CA GLN A 162 -28.18 8.43 0.13
C GLN A 162 -26.68 8.63 -0.16
N ILE A 163 -26.35 9.46 -1.16
CA ILE A 163 -24.95 9.78 -1.51
C ILE A 163 -24.29 10.60 -0.39
N LYS A 164 -25.02 11.52 0.25
CA LYS A 164 -24.52 12.28 1.40
C LYS A 164 -24.18 11.35 2.57
N GLU A 165 -25.10 10.44 2.93
CA GLU A 165 -24.87 9.45 3.97
C GLU A 165 -23.62 8.60 3.68
N LEU A 166 -23.49 8.08 2.45
CA LEU A 166 -22.32 7.33 2.01
C LEU A 166 -21.04 8.17 2.08
N SER A 167 -21.12 9.45 1.70
CA SER A 167 -19.97 10.36 1.72
C SER A 167 -19.48 10.65 3.14
N GLU A 168 -20.40 10.80 4.09
CA GLU A 168 -20.09 10.97 5.51
C GLU A 168 -19.47 9.68 6.10
N GLU A 169 -20.09 8.52 5.85
CA GLU A 169 -19.56 7.20 6.26
C GLU A 169 -18.13 6.99 5.80
N LEU A 170 -17.88 7.24 4.53
CA LEU A 170 -16.57 7.05 3.91
C LEU A 170 -15.64 8.25 4.09
N ARG A 171 -16.08 9.35 4.67
CA ARG A 171 -15.33 10.63 4.76
C ARG A 171 -14.78 11.05 3.40
N LEU A 172 -15.63 11.00 2.36
CA LEU A 172 -15.24 11.42 1.03
C LEU A 172 -15.05 12.93 0.98
N GLN A 173 -14.04 13.35 0.23
CA GLN A 173 -13.74 14.77 0.01
C GLN A 173 -14.18 15.17 -1.40
N ASN A 174 -14.43 16.47 -1.61
CA ASN A 174 -14.73 17.04 -2.93
C ASN A 174 -15.79 16.24 -3.72
N VAL A 175 -16.97 16.05 -3.11
CA VAL A 175 -18.07 15.30 -3.71
C VAL A 175 -18.96 16.22 -4.53
N LYS A 176 -19.20 15.86 -5.79
CA LYS A 176 -20.15 16.50 -6.70
C LYS A 176 -21.20 15.48 -7.15
N VAL A 177 -22.47 15.88 -7.24
CA VAL A 177 -23.54 15.03 -7.78
C VAL A 177 -24.10 15.71 -9.02
N ILE A 178 -24.14 15.01 -10.14
CA ILE A 178 -24.61 15.54 -11.43
C ILE A 178 -25.70 14.62 -11.99
N PRO A 179 -26.94 15.11 -12.13
CA PRO A 179 -27.99 14.37 -12.80
C PRO A 179 -27.78 14.42 -14.31
N LEU A 180 -27.81 13.26 -14.98
CA LEU A 180 -27.56 13.17 -16.42
C LEU A 180 -28.29 11.98 -17.07
N SER A 181 -28.34 11.99 -18.39
CA SER A 181 -28.66 10.81 -19.22
C SER A 181 -27.51 10.57 -20.20
N ALA A 182 -26.74 9.49 -19.99
CA ALA A 182 -25.65 9.13 -20.89
C ALA A 182 -26.15 8.76 -22.30
N THR A 183 -27.38 8.29 -22.42
CA THR A 183 -27.98 7.90 -23.71
C THR A 183 -28.52 9.10 -24.48
N GLU A 184 -29.21 10.01 -23.81
CA GLU A 184 -29.84 11.18 -24.45
C GLU A 184 -28.89 12.40 -24.49
N GLY A 185 -27.79 12.40 -23.74
CA GLY A 185 -26.78 13.47 -23.71
C GLY A 185 -27.07 14.57 -22.67
N ASP A 186 -28.15 14.46 -21.90
CA ASP A 186 -28.53 15.46 -20.93
C ASP A 186 -27.46 15.63 -19.84
N ASN A 187 -26.95 16.85 -19.67
CA ASN A 187 -25.88 17.21 -18.73
C ASN A 187 -24.57 16.39 -18.89
N VAL A 188 -24.32 15.77 -20.04
CA VAL A 188 -23.06 15.09 -20.33
C VAL A 188 -22.02 16.12 -20.80
N THR A 189 -22.23 16.73 -21.97
CA THR A 189 -21.34 17.74 -22.55
C THR A 189 -21.91 19.15 -22.49
N THR A 190 -23.22 19.27 -22.53
CA THR A 190 -23.97 20.54 -22.50
C THR A 190 -25.10 20.52 -21.48
N LYS A 191 -25.49 21.69 -20.98
CA LYS A 191 -26.58 21.80 -19.99
C LYS A 191 -27.89 21.34 -20.62
N SER A 192 -28.64 20.50 -19.93
CA SER A 192 -29.89 19.93 -20.40
C SER A 192 -31.06 20.91 -20.21
N ALA A 193 -31.92 20.99 -21.22
CA ALA A 193 -33.21 21.67 -21.09
C ALA A 193 -34.25 20.82 -20.33
N ASN A 194 -34.05 19.50 -20.24
CA ASN A 194 -34.96 18.57 -19.56
C ASN A 194 -34.78 18.59 -18.03
N ILE A 195 -33.69 19.18 -17.53
CA ILE A 195 -33.33 19.25 -16.11
C ILE A 195 -33.18 20.73 -15.69
N PRO A 196 -34.21 21.56 -15.82
CA PRO A 196 -34.12 23.01 -15.57
C PRO A 196 -33.92 23.37 -14.09
N TRP A 197 -34.22 22.46 -13.16
CA TRP A 197 -34.01 22.61 -11.73
C TRP A 197 -32.55 22.39 -11.28
N TYR A 198 -31.70 21.88 -12.14
CA TYR A 198 -30.29 21.71 -11.84
C TYR A 198 -29.45 22.89 -12.33
N ASP A 199 -28.94 23.69 -11.40
CA ASP A 199 -28.16 24.87 -11.70
C ASP A 199 -26.66 24.62 -11.89
N GLY A 200 -26.20 23.39 -11.64
CA GLY A 200 -24.79 23.00 -11.80
C GLY A 200 -24.33 22.91 -13.25
N GLU A 201 -23.04 22.74 -13.41
CA GLU A 201 -22.39 22.51 -14.69
C GLU A 201 -22.57 21.06 -15.17
N PRO A 202 -22.59 20.83 -16.50
CA PRO A 202 -22.56 19.49 -17.07
C PRO A 202 -21.25 18.77 -16.75
N LEU A 203 -21.23 17.43 -16.92
CA LEU A 203 -20.11 16.59 -16.49
C LEU A 203 -18.80 16.98 -17.17
N LEU A 204 -18.77 17.16 -18.49
CA LEU A 204 -17.53 17.50 -19.20
C LEU A 204 -16.99 18.85 -18.77
N GLU A 205 -17.85 19.86 -18.62
CA GLU A 205 -17.46 21.19 -18.15
C GLU A 205 -16.88 21.14 -16.73
N TYR A 206 -17.46 20.36 -15.82
CA TYR A 206 -16.89 20.12 -14.49
C TYR A 206 -15.50 19.46 -14.57
N LEU A 207 -15.34 18.42 -15.39
CA LEU A 207 -14.04 17.73 -15.57
C LEU A 207 -12.98 18.64 -16.16
N GLU A 208 -13.36 19.57 -17.04
CA GLU A 208 -12.45 20.58 -17.59
C GLU A 208 -12.00 21.60 -16.54
N ASN A 209 -12.91 21.96 -15.62
CA ASN A 209 -12.71 23.06 -14.68
C ASN A 209 -12.20 22.64 -13.31
N VAL A 210 -12.42 21.39 -12.87
CA VAL A 210 -11.98 20.93 -11.56
C VAL A 210 -10.46 21.10 -11.38
N ASP A 211 -10.07 21.68 -10.25
CA ASP A 211 -8.68 21.84 -9.89
C ASP A 211 -8.29 20.73 -8.91
N ILE A 212 -7.35 19.89 -9.35
CA ILE A 212 -6.85 18.79 -8.51
C ILE A 212 -5.69 19.31 -7.69
N ASP A 213 -5.93 19.52 -6.41
CA ASP A 213 -4.89 19.92 -5.49
C ASP A 213 -3.90 18.77 -5.24
N THR A 214 -2.63 19.02 -5.60
CA THR A 214 -1.50 18.10 -5.41
C THR A 214 -0.44 18.70 -4.47
N SER A 215 -0.78 19.77 -3.75
CA SER A 215 0.19 20.71 -3.15
C SER A 215 0.65 20.39 -1.73
N ASN A 216 0.22 19.30 -1.09
CA ASN A 216 0.53 19.03 0.32
C ASN A 216 1.89 18.34 0.58
N GLU A 217 2.76 18.25 -0.40
CA GLU A 217 4.05 17.56 -0.26
C GLU A 217 5.15 18.55 0.13
N GLN A 218 5.78 18.33 1.29
CA GLN A 218 6.90 19.13 1.77
C GLN A 218 8.24 18.52 1.35
N GLY A 219 9.19 19.41 1.00
CA GLY A 219 10.54 19.03 0.66
C GLY A 219 10.68 18.35 -0.70
N PHE A 220 11.87 17.78 -0.95
CA PHE A 220 12.19 17.04 -2.16
C PHE A 220 12.35 15.57 -1.85
N TYR A 221 11.76 14.70 -2.68
CA TYR A 221 12.14 13.31 -2.72
C TYR A 221 12.06 12.70 -4.13
N MET A 222 12.98 11.78 -4.39
CA MET A 222 13.09 11.03 -5.63
C MET A 222 13.43 9.55 -5.33
N PRO A 223 12.51 8.61 -5.54
CA PRO A 223 12.83 7.18 -5.48
C PRO A 223 13.77 6.79 -6.62
N VAL A 224 14.85 6.11 -6.29
CA VAL A 224 15.82 5.63 -7.27
C VAL A 224 15.27 4.39 -7.97
N GLN A 225 15.01 4.53 -9.27
CA GLN A 225 14.48 3.46 -10.12
C GLN A 225 15.60 2.66 -10.79
N ARG A 226 16.70 3.33 -11.12
CA ARG A 226 17.84 2.72 -11.81
C ARG A 226 19.14 3.46 -11.48
N VAL A 227 20.23 2.70 -11.39
CA VAL A 227 21.58 3.25 -11.40
C VAL A 227 22.14 3.15 -12.81
N CYS A 228 22.53 4.28 -13.39
CA CYS A 228 23.13 4.38 -14.71
C CYS A 228 24.63 4.51 -14.55
N ARG A 229 25.37 3.56 -15.09
CA ARG A 229 26.85 3.54 -15.09
C ARG A 229 27.36 3.05 -16.44
N PRO A 230 27.33 3.90 -17.49
CA PRO A 230 27.75 3.51 -18.82
C PRO A 230 29.27 3.19 -18.88
N ASP A 231 30.07 3.86 -18.04
CA ASP A 231 31.50 3.64 -17.91
C ASP A 231 31.99 3.92 -16.47
N ARG A 232 33.31 3.93 -16.26
CA ARG A 232 33.91 4.15 -14.93
C ARG A 232 33.90 5.61 -14.48
N SER A 233 33.69 6.55 -15.40
CA SER A 233 33.74 8.00 -15.11
C SER A 233 32.40 8.57 -14.69
N PHE A 234 31.29 7.86 -14.95
CA PHE A 234 29.95 8.34 -14.69
C PHE A 234 29.13 7.36 -13.86
N ARG A 235 28.48 7.87 -12.80
CA ARG A 235 27.45 7.18 -12.04
C ARG A 235 26.29 8.16 -11.81
N GLY A 236 25.12 7.80 -12.31
CA GLY A 236 23.91 8.59 -12.17
C GLY A 236 22.75 7.77 -11.59
N PHE A 237 21.92 8.42 -10.82
CA PHE A 237 20.73 7.86 -10.18
C PHE A 237 19.51 8.36 -10.91
N GLN A 238 18.77 7.44 -11.52
CA GLN A 238 17.60 7.75 -12.34
C GLN A 238 16.32 7.55 -11.55
N GLY A 239 15.41 8.51 -11.65
CA GLY A 239 14.10 8.48 -11.02
C GLY A 239 13.24 9.64 -11.49
N GLN A 240 11.98 9.62 -11.09
CA GLN A 240 11.08 10.76 -11.21
C GLN A 240 11.08 11.54 -9.90
N ILE A 241 11.13 12.86 -9.98
CA ILE A 241 10.93 13.71 -8.81
C ILE A 241 9.45 13.66 -8.44
N GLU A 242 9.16 13.13 -7.26
CA GLU A 242 7.77 12.97 -6.80
C GLU A 242 7.28 14.18 -6.01
N ALA A 243 8.19 14.90 -5.34
CA ALA A 243 7.87 16.16 -4.66
C ALA A 243 8.99 17.19 -4.76
N GLY A 244 8.62 18.45 -4.69
CA GLY A 244 9.52 19.60 -4.59
C GLY A 244 10.39 19.84 -5.81
N GLN A 245 11.59 20.36 -5.54
CA GLN A 245 12.60 20.68 -6.55
C GLN A 245 14.00 20.39 -6.04
N ILE A 246 14.94 20.20 -6.96
CA ILE A 246 16.34 19.96 -6.68
C ILE A 246 17.23 20.76 -7.62
N SER A 247 18.32 21.30 -7.10
CA SER A 247 19.29 22.09 -7.85
C SER A 247 20.70 21.53 -7.71
N THR A 248 21.53 21.79 -8.71
CA THR A 248 22.96 21.48 -8.66
C THR A 248 23.61 22.20 -7.46
N GLY A 249 24.38 21.47 -6.66
CA GLY A 249 25.01 21.95 -5.43
C GLY A 249 24.19 21.73 -4.16
N ASP A 250 22.93 21.34 -4.26
CA ASP A 250 22.10 21.01 -3.10
C ASP A 250 22.67 19.82 -2.32
N GLU A 251 22.65 19.91 -1.00
CA GLU A 251 22.92 18.76 -0.12
C GLU A 251 21.64 17.93 0.03
N ILE A 252 21.75 16.64 -0.20
CA ILE A 252 20.68 15.65 -0.09
C ILE A 252 21.10 14.50 0.82
N THR A 253 20.12 13.80 1.34
CA THR A 253 20.34 12.57 2.11
C THR A 253 19.87 11.36 1.31
N ALA A 254 20.69 10.32 1.28
CA ALA A 254 20.32 9.03 0.68
C ALA A 254 19.74 8.11 1.75
N LEU A 255 18.46 7.78 1.66
CA LEU A 255 17.80 6.85 2.58
C LEU A 255 17.73 5.44 1.97
N PRO A 256 17.89 4.35 2.74
CA PRO A 256 17.90 4.30 4.22
C PRO A 256 19.27 4.52 4.89
N SER A 257 20.37 4.64 4.14
CA SER A 257 21.71 4.74 4.74
C SER A 257 21.94 6.00 5.60
N GLY A 258 21.23 7.08 5.28
CA GLY A 258 21.40 8.38 5.97
C GLY A 258 22.63 9.16 5.50
N GLU A 259 23.32 8.71 4.43
CA GLU A 259 24.48 9.41 3.90
C GLU A 259 24.09 10.75 3.27
N LYS A 260 24.80 11.83 3.65
CA LYS A 260 24.65 13.16 3.08
C LYS A 260 25.64 13.38 1.94
N VAL A 261 25.17 13.84 0.81
CA VAL A 261 25.94 14.07 -0.42
C VAL A 261 25.43 15.29 -1.15
N LYS A 262 26.24 15.83 -2.07
CA LYS A 262 25.84 16.98 -2.89
C LYS A 262 25.50 16.56 -4.30
N VAL A 263 24.50 17.19 -4.86
CA VAL A 263 24.14 17.06 -6.26
C VAL A 263 25.21 17.70 -7.13
N LYS A 264 25.88 16.88 -7.96
CA LYS A 264 26.94 17.35 -8.87
C LYS A 264 26.34 17.89 -10.17
N GLN A 265 25.45 17.12 -10.80
CA GLN A 265 24.79 17.47 -12.06
C GLN A 265 23.41 16.81 -12.12
N ILE A 266 22.49 17.44 -12.88
CA ILE A 266 21.14 16.96 -13.12
C ILE A 266 20.93 16.89 -14.64
N TYR A 267 20.48 15.75 -15.14
CA TYR A 267 20.17 15.55 -16.56
C TYR A 267 18.68 15.27 -16.74
N LYS A 268 18.05 16.00 -17.65
CA LYS A 268 16.70 15.75 -18.15
C LYS A 268 16.81 15.22 -19.58
N GLY A 269 16.67 13.91 -19.74
CA GLY A 269 17.07 13.24 -20.98
C GLY A 269 18.58 13.39 -21.21
N SER A 270 18.97 14.08 -22.27
CA SER A 270 20.37 14.41 -22.62
C SER A 270 20.80 15.82 -22.20
N GLU A 271 19.88 16.63 -21.69
CA GLU A 271 20.15 18.04 -21.35
C GLU A 271 20.64 18.16 -19.90
N ASP A 272 21.73 18.90 -19.69
CA ASP A 272 22.20 19.33 -18.37
C ASP A 272 21.36 20.52 -17.90
N VAL A 273 20.69 20.37 -16.75
CA VAL A 273 19.82 21.39 -16.19
C VAL A 273 20.29 21.79 -14.79
N LYS A 274 20.15 23.05 -14.43
CA LYS A 274 20.53 23.55 -13.10
C LYS A 274 19.54 23.16 -12.02
N THR A 275 18.27 23.10 -12.38
CA THR A 275 17.16 22.80 -11.45
C THR A 275 16.15 21.90 -12.12
N ALA A 276 15.59 20.97 -11.38
CA ALA A 276 14.51 20.09 -11.82
C ALA A 276 13.39 20.06 -10.77
N TYR A 277 12.16 19.76 -11.23
CA TYR A 277 10.93 19.94 -10.48
C TYR A 277 10.10 18.65 -10.43
N LYS A 278 9.14 18.62 -9.51
CA LYS A 278 8.13 17.55 -9.40
C LYS A 278 7.59 17.13 -10.77
N GLY A 279 7.43 15.80 -10.95
CA GLY A 279 6.93 15.16 -12.18
C GLY A 279 7.97 14.99 -13.29
N GLN A 280 9.19 15.53 -13.13
CA GLN A 280 10.24 15.40 -14.14
C GLN A 280 11.07 14.13 -13.91
N PRO A 281 11.22 13.26 -14.92
CA PRO A 281 12.18 12.18 -14.90
C PRO A 281 13.60 12.75 -15.11
N VAL A 282 14.52 12.43 -14.19
CA VAL A 282 15.89 12.96 -14.20
C VAL A 282 16.92 11.88 -13.89
N THR A 283 18.18 12.21 -14.24
CA THR A 283 19.36 11.50 -13.77
C THR A 283 20.17 12.47 -12.90
N ILE A 284 20.39 12.11 -11.64
CA ILE A 284 21.19 12.91 -10.70
C ILE A 284 22.54 12.22 -10.52
N SER A 285 23.64 12.95 -10.74
CA SER A 285 24.98 12.53 -10.35
C SER A 285 25.41 13.24 -9.06
N LEU A 286 26.20 12.57 -8.25
CA LEU A 286 26.63 13.03 -6.93
C LEU A 286 28.10 13.41 -6.93
N ASP A 287 28.51 14.22 -5.97
CA ASP A 287 29.88 14.74 -5.85
C ASP A 287 30.88 13.69 -5.41
N ARG A 288 30.42 12.61 -4.78
CA ARG A 288 31.25 11.45 -4.38
C ARG A 288 30.50 10.13 -4.60
N GLU A 289 31.26 9.03 -4.58
CA GLU A 289 30.68 7.67 -4.60
C GLU A 289 29.95 7.40 -3.27
N VAL A 290 28.75 6.86 -3.37
CA VAL A 290 27.91 6.46 -2.25
C VAL A 290 27.24 5.13 -2.57
N ASP A 291 26.90 4.36 -1.54
CA ASP A 291 26.16 3.11 -1.73
C ASP A 291 24.66 3.39 -1.87
N VAL A 292 24.27 3.74 -3.09
CA VAL A 292 22.86 3.95 -3.48
C VAL A 292 22.52 2.99 -4.61
N SER A 293 21.41 2.30 -4.45
CA SER A 293 20.89 1.33 -5.43
C SER A 293 19.40 1.58 -5.68
N ARG A 294 18.80 0.78 -6.58
CA ARG A 294 17.35 0.80 -6.77
C ARG A 294 16.65 0.48 -5.44
N GLY A 295 15.63 1.28 -5.10
CA GLY A 295 14.90 1.18 -3.84
C GLY A 295 15.35 2.16 -2.76
N TYR A 296 16.46 2.87 -2.98
CA TYR A 296 16.82 4.05 -2.19
C TYR A 296 15.94 5.23 -2.56
N VAL A 297 15.85 6.20 -1.65
CA VAL A 297 15.16 7.47 -1.87
C VAL A 297 16.13 8.62 -1.57
N LEU A 298 16.34 9.49 -2.55
CA LEU A 298 17.08 10.74 -2.35
C LEU A 298 16.12 11.78 -1.81
N VAL A 299 16.47 12.41 -0.69
CA VAL A 299 15.60 13.35 0.03
C VAL A 299 16.30 14.64 0.41
N LYS A 300 15.52 15.73 0.51
CA LYS A 300 15.96 17.03 1.04
C LYS A 300 14.80 17.72 1.73
N ASP A 301 15.03 18.25 2.93
CA ASP A 301 14.04 19.00 3.71
C ASP A 301 12.73 18.22 3.93
N THR A 302 12.85 16.92 4.30
CA THR A 302 11.72 16.03 4.58
C THR A 302 11.91 15.27 5.89
N ASP A 303 10.81 14.82 6.49
CA ASP A 303 10.79 13.94 7.66
C ASP A 303 10.75 12.45 7.28
N LEU A 304 10.91 12.12 5.98
CA LEU A 304 10.90 10.75 5.49
C LEU A 304 11.97 9.90 6.18
N ALA A 305 11.61 8.70 6.53
CA ALA A 305 12.48 7.78 7.26
C ALA A 305 12.25 6.33 6.83
N PRO A 306 13.21 5.44 7.08
CA PRO A 306 13.05 4.02 6.86
C PRO A 306 12.26 3.35 7.99
N TYR A 307 11.40 2.36 7.64
CA TYR A 307 10.56 1.59 8.55
C TYR A 307 10.69 0.09 8.27
N LYS A 308 10.45 -0.74 9.30
CA LYS A 308 10.40 -2.21 9.18
C LYS A 308 9.03 -2.79 9.48
N LYS A 309 8.19 -2.08 10.20
CA LYS A 309 6.84 -2.48 10.51
C LYS A 309 5.87 -1.41 10.04
N LEU A 310 4.82 -1.84 9.35
CA LEU A 310 3.81 -0.97 8.77
C LEU A 310 2.42 -1.52 9.10
N THR A 311 1.49 -0.65 9.44
CA THR A 311 0.06 -0.98 9.42
C THR A 311 -0.52 -0.54 8.08
N VAL A 312 -1.18 -1.46 7.40
CA VAL A 312 -1.66 -1.27 6.03
C VAL A 312 -3.12 -1.68 5.89
N SER A 313 -3.88 -0.94 5.08
CA SER A 313 -5.16 -1.41 4.57
C SER A 313 -4.92 -2.20 3.30
N LEU A 314 -5.34 -3.47 3.26
CA LEU A 314 -5.19 -4.39 2.14
C LEU A 314 -6.54 -4.68 1.48
N LEU A 315 -6.59 -4.63 0.16
CA LEU A 315 -7.60 -5.29 -0.65
C LEU A 315 -7.05 -6.63 -1.13
N TRP A 316 -7.68 -7.71 -0.70
CA TRP A 316 -7.25 -9.07 -1.02
C TRP A 316 -7.79 -9.52 -2.37
N THR A 317 -6.94 -9.98 -3.27
CA THR A 317 -7.32 -10.34 -4.66
C THR A 317 -7.04 -11.79 -5.02
N ASP A 318 -6.41 -12.56 -4.10
CA ASP A 318 -6.07 -13.97 -4.30
C ASP A 318 -7.28 -14.87 -3.99
N ASP A 319 -7.38 -16.01 -4.67
CA ASP A 319 -8.38 -17.03 -4.40
C ASP A 319 -8.12 -17.75 -3.09
N THR A 320 -6.83 -17.90 -2.70
CA THR A 320 -6.43 -18.44 -1.41
C THR A 320 -6.60 -17.36 -0.34
N PRO A 321 -7.38 -17.60 0.73
CA PRO A 321 -7.54 -16.60 1.79
C PRO A 321 -6.22 -16.21 2.45
N LEU A 322 -6.08 -14.93 2.79
CA LEU A 322 -4.99 -14.44 3.63
C LEU A 322 -5.10 -15.05 5.02
N ALA A 323 -4.00 -15.57 5.52
CA ALA A 323 -3.82 -15.93 6.92
C ALA A 323 -2.59 -15.22 7.49
N ALA A 324 -2.63 -14.89 8.78
CA ALA A 324 -1.48 -14.34 9.48
C ALA A 324 -0.31 -15.35 9.50
N GLY A 325 0.91 -14.86 9.49
CA GLY A 325 2.14 -15.67 9.50
C GLY A 325 2.64 -16.11 8.12
N LYS A 326 1.88 -15.88 7.05
CA LYS A 326 2.34 -16.19 5.69
C LYS A 326 3.25 -15.09 5.16
N ASP A 327 4.33 -15.50 4.48
CA ASP A 327 5.31 -14.61 3.86
C ASP A 327 4.98 -14.31 2.40
N TYR A 328 5.30 -13.08 2.01
CA TYR A 328 5.10 -12.55 0.66
C TYR A 328 6.33 -11.77 0.20
N LEU A 329 6.44 -11.55 -1.09
CA LEU A 329 7.24 -10.43 -1.59
C LEU A 329 6.38 -9.16 -1.49
N VAL A 330 6.87 -8.20 -0.74
CA VAL A 330 6.26 -6.87 -0.59
C VAL A 330 6.96 -5.94 -1.56
N LYS A 331 6.21 -5.38 -2.50
CA LYS A 331 6.72 -4.34 -3.40
C LYS A 331 6.11 -3.01 -3.00
N LEU A 332 6.96 -2.09 -2.55
CA LEU A 332 6.63 -0.72 -2.20
C LEU A 332 7.55 0.23 -2.96
N GLY A 333 6.97 1.16 -3.71
CA GLY A 333 7.74 2.02 -4.60
C GLY A 333 8.61 1.23 -5.58
N THR A 334 9.90 1.49 -5.55
CA THR A 334 10.88 0.85 -6.45
C THR A 334 11.55 -0.39 -5.86
N LYS A 335 11.29 -0.72 -4.59
CA LYS A 335 11.90 -1.83 -3.87
C LYS A 335 10.94 -3.02 -3.75
N THR A 336 11.51 -4.23 -3.84
CA THR A 336 10.82 -5.48 -3.54
C THR A 336 11.63 -6.24 -2.50
N MET A 337 10.97 -6.71 -1.44
CA MET A 337 11.60 -7.41 -0.33
C MET A 337 10.67 -8.47 0.25
N ALA A 338 11.19 -9.38 1.05
CA ALA A 338 10.36 -10.29 1.80
C ALA A 338 9.70 -9.57 2.99
N GLY A 339 8.48 -9.98 3.31
CA GLY A 339 7.75 -9.53 4.48
C GLY A 339 6.66 -10.51 4.86
N VAL A 340 6.20 -10.42 6.07
CA VAL A 340 5.13 -11.28 6.61
C VAL A 340 3.95 -10.42 7.06
N VAL A 341 2.74 -10.87 6.75
CA VAL A 341 1.54 -10.33 7.39
C VAL A 341 1.46 -10.94 8.79
N SER A 342 1.93 -10.21 9.78
CA SER A 342 2.03 -10.73 11.15
C SER A 342 0.68 -10.82 11.85
N LYS A 343 -0.24 -9.88 11.53
CA LYS A 343 -1.55 -9.80 12.17
C LYS A 343 -2.59 -9.21 11.21
N ILE A 344 -3.81 -9.72 11.29
CA ILE A 344 -5.00 -9.07 10.74
C ILE A 344 -5.70 -8.38 11.92
N ASN A 345 -5.65 -7.05 11.96
CA ASN A 345 -6.24 -6.29 13.07
C ASN A 345 -7.77 -6.38 13.04
N TYR A 346 -8.36 -6.16 11.87
CA TYR A 346 -9.79 -6.34 11.61
C TYR A 346 -10.05 -6.34 10.10
N ALA A 347 -11.14 -6.99 9.70
CA ALA A 347 -11.69 -6.87 8.36
C ALA A 347 -12.73 -5.75 8.32
N ILE A 348 -12.87 -5.12 7.17
CA ILE A 348 -13.88 -4.10 6.90
C ILE A 348 -14.97 -4.74 6.04
N ASP A 349 -16.19 -4.74 6.53
CA ASP A 349 -17.33 -5.14 5.71
C ASP A 349 -17.53 -4.11 4.59
N VAL A 350 -17.34 -4.55 3.35
CA VAL A 350 -17.38 -3.65 2.18
C VAL A 350 -18.77 -3.05 1.94
N ASN A 351 -19.81 -3.64 2.50
CA ASN A 351 -21.20 -3.22 2.34
C ASN A 351 -21.62 -2.22 3.42
N THR A 352 -21.26 -2.52 4.70
CA THR A 352 -21.68 -1.72 5.86
C THR A 352 -20.59 -0.80 6.41
N GLY A 353 -19.31 -1.06 6.08
CA GLY A 353 -18.19 -0.33 6.67
C GLY A 353 -17.81 -0.78 8.08
N GLU A 354 -18.52 -1.73 8.66
CA GLU A 354 -18.25 -2.21 10.01
C GLU A 354 -16.91 -2.92 10.11
N HIS A 355 -16.21 -2.70 11.21
CA HIS A 355 -14.99 -3.38 11.56
C HIS A 355 -15.32 -4.70 12.25
N LYS A 356 -14.86 -5.82 11.69
CA LYS A 356 -15.11 -7.17 12.22
C LYS A 356 -13.80 -7.86 12.56
N PRO A 357 -13.70 -8.52 13.72
CA PRO A 357 -12.55 -9.39 14.00
C PRO A 357 -12.44 -10.45 12.90
N ALA A 358 -11.23 -10.68 12.40
CA ALA A 358 -11.01 -11.67 11.34
C ALA A 358 -9.66 -12.39 11.55
N GLY A 359 -9.69 -13.72 11.51
CA GLY A 359 -8.49 -14.56 11.49
C GLY A 359 -7.97 -14.84 10.08
N SER A 360 -8.78 -14.55 9.06
CA SER A 360 -8.44 -14.70 7.64
C SER A 360 -9.21 -13.69 6.80
N LEU A 361 -8.76 -13.46 5.56
CA LEU A 361 -9.41 -12.55 4.64
C LEU A 361 -9.63 -13.24 3.28
N SER A 362 -10.88 -13.31 2.85
CA SER A 362 -11.25 -13.88 1.57
C SER A 362 -11.08 -12.89 0.42
N LYS A 363 -11.10 -13.39 -0.81
CA LYS A 363 -11.05 -12.61 -2.05
C LYS A 363 -12.06 -11.45 -2.03
N ASN A 364 -11.63 -10.31 -2.55
CA ASN A 364 -12.36 -9.03 -2.56
C ASN A 364 -12.65 -8.43 -1.17
N GLY A 365 -12.12 -9.02 -0.11
CA GLY A 365 -12.19 -8.47 1.24
C GLY A 365 -11.18 -7.35 1.45
N ILE A 366 -11.51 -6.44 2.38
CA ILE A 366 -10.61 -5.38 2.84
C ILE A 366 -10.31 -5.61 4.31
N ALA A 367 -9.05 -5.51 4.70
CA ALA A 367 -8.64 -5.62 6.09
C ALA A 367 -7.48 -4.67 6.41
N VAL A 368 -7.41 -4.27 7.67
CA VAL A 368 -6.24 -3.58 8.22
C VAL A 368 -5.31 -4.62 8.84
N CYS A 369 -4.08 -4.64 8.36
CA CYS A 369 -3.08 -5.65 8.70
C CYS A 369 -1.76 -5.01 9.13
N GLU A 370 -1.01 -5.73 9.93
CA GLU A 370 0.37 -5.39 10.25
C GLU A 370 1.32 -6.22 9.38
N ILE A 371 2.29 -5.54 8.76
CA ILE A 371 3.32 -6.17 7.95
C ILE A 371 4.67 -5.89 8.58
N ILE A 372 5.45 -6.97 8.77
CA ILE A 372 6.85 -6.90 9.18
C ILE A 372 7.72 -7.20 7.96
N LEU A 373 8.66 -6.30 7.68
CA LEU A 373 9.55 -6.37 6.53
C LEU A 373 10.92 -6.92 6.96
N ASN A 374 11.55 -7.73 6.12
CA ASN A 374 12.89 -8.26 6.41
C ASN A 374 13.99 -7.18 6.43
N GLU A 375 13.80 -6.10 5.72
CA GLU A 375 14.70 -4.95 5.71
C GLU A 375 13.93 -3.63 5.78
N ALA A 376 14.63 -2.57 6.18
CA ALA A 376 14.02 -1.27 6.26
C ALA A 376 13.74 -0.69 4.86
N ILE A 377 12.60 -0.06 4.72
CA ILE A 377 12.21 0.67 3.52
C ILE A 377 11.77 2.09 3.88
N VAL A 378 12.09 3.03 3.03
CA VAL A 378 11.53 4.38 3.14
C VAL A 378 10.06 4.31 2.80
N ALA A 379 9.22 4.63 3.76
CA ALA A 379 7.77 4.62 3.63
C ALA A 379 7.16 5.86 4.26
N ASP A 380 5.97 6.20 3.81
CA ASP A 380 5.14 7.23 4.43
C ASP A 380 3.66 6.86 4.35
N LEU A 381 2.83 7.63 5.05
CA LEU A 381 1.39 7.48 4.94
C LEU A 381 0.95 7.76 3.50
N PHE A 382 0.09 6.91 3.00
CA PHE A 382 -0.38 7.01 1.62
C PHE A 382 -1.07 8.35 1.30
N GLU A 383 -1.72 8.95 2.29
CA GLU A 383 -2.38 10.26 2.11
C GLU A 383 -1.41 11.42 1.86
N TYR A 384 -0.13 11.29 2.30
CA TYR A 384 0.89 12.32 2.11
C TYR A 384 1.76 12.03 0.89
N HIS A 385 2.27 10.80 0.78
CA HIS A 385 3.19 10.43 -0.29
C HIS A 385 2.77 9.11 -0.95
N LYS A 386 1.96 9.21 -2.00
CA LYS A 386 1.34 8.06 -2.68
C LYS A 386 2.36 6.99 -3.06
N THR A 387 3.47 7.36 -3.70
CA THR A 387 4.51 6.40 -4.16
C THR A 387 5.29 5.72 -3.04
N LEU A 388 5.29 6.28 -1.82
CA LEU A 388 5.93 5.72 -0.64
C LEU A 388 4.92 5.07 0.32
N GLY A 389 3.63 5.17 0.02
CA GLY A 389 2.55 4.64 0.84
C GLY A 389 1.72 3.54 0.15
N GLU A 390 1.95 3.24 -1.12
CA GLU A 390 1.25 2.17 -1.84
C GLU A 390 2.13 0.93 -1.96
N LEU A 391 1.51 -0.25 -1.82
CA LEU A 391 2.23 -1.52 -1.91
C LEU A 391 1.38 -2.63 -2.54
N ILE A 392 2.06 -3.65 -3.02
CA ILE A 392 1.44 -4.93 -3.39
C ILE A 392 2.12 -6.09 -2.67
N LEU A 393 1.32 -7.11 -2.36
CA LEU A 393 1.80 -8.40 -1.89
C LEU A 393 1.80 -9.39 -3.06
N ILE A 394 2.93 -10.06 -3.24
CA ILE A 394 3.13 -11.04 -4.31
C ILE A 394 3.40 -12.39 -3.64
N ASP A 395 2.62 -13.40 -4.00
CA ASP A 395 2.86 -14.77 -3.54
C ASP A 395 4.18 -15.29 -4.07
N ARG A 396 5.02 -15.85 -3.19
CA ARG A 396 6.38 -16.25 -3.52
C ARG A 396 6.48 -17.51 -4.37
N VAL A 397 5.44 -18.31 -4.38
CA VAL A 397 5.39 -19.58 -5.12
C VAL A 397 4.83 -19.37 -6.52
N THR A 398 3.68 -18.69 -6.58
CA THR A 398 2.96 -18.49 -7.86
C THR A 398 3.41 -17.23 -8.60
N ASN A 399 4.08 -16.30 -7.93
CA ASN A 399 4.40 -14.95 -8.41
C ASN A 399 3.17 -14.11 -8.79
N MET A 400 1.98 -14.51 -8.33
CA MET A 400 0.75 -13.74 -8.52
C MET A 400 0.64 -12.62 -7.49
N THR A 401 0.07 -11.49 -7.90
CA THR A 401 -0.29 -10.43 -6.95
C THR A 401 -1.47 -10.89 -6.12
N SER A 402 -1.27 -11.05 -4.81
CA SER A 402 -2.29 -11.51 -3.87
C SER A 402 -3.07 -10.36 -3.23
N ALA A 403 -2.46 -9.17 -3.09
CA ALA A 403 -3.14 -8.00 -2.57
C ALA A 403 -2.54 -6.70 -3.11
N CYS A 404 -3.34 -5.65 -3.11
CA CYS A 404 -2.87 -4.27 -3.14
C CYS A 404 -3.27 -3.58 -1.83
N GLY A 405 -2.50 -2.57 -1.42
CA GLY A 405 -2.78 -1.89 -0.16
C GLY A 405 -2.06 -0.58 -0.01
N VAL A 406 -2.41 0.10 1.06
CA VAL A 406 -1.90 1.42 1.40
C VAL A 406 -1.46 1.50 2.85
N VAL A 407 -0.41 2.26 3.10
CA VAL A 407 0.13 2.48 4.45
C VAL A 407 -0.76 3.47 5.19
N GLU A 408 -1.32 3.01 6.31
CA GLU A 408 -2.19 3.81 7.19
C GLU A 408 -1.45 4.30 8.44
N LYS A 409 -0.43 3.55 8.87
CA LYS A 409 0.38 3.90 10.03
C LYS A 409 1.80 3.38 9.89
N LEU A 410 2.73 4.20 10.30
CA LEU A 410 4.15 3.91 10.37
C LEU A 410 4.48 3.49 11.81
N ASP A 411 4.72 2.20 12.01
CA ASP A 411 4.81 1.69 13.37
C ASP A 411 6.22 1.73 13.95
N GLU A 412 7.21 1.22 13.22
CA GLU A 412 8.57 1.10 13.75
C GLU A 412 9.61 1.70 12.82
N LYS A 413 10.17 2.84 13.24
CA LYS A 413 11.20 3.57 12.50
C LYS A 413 12.52 2.81 12.57
N ALA A 414 13.12 2.50 11.43
CA ALA A 414 14.41 1.83 11.40
C ALA A 414 15.50 2.76 11.97
N GLY A 415 16.27 2.24 12.91
CA GLY A 415 17.32 3.02 13.60
C GLY A 415 16.91 3.59 14.95
N SER A 416 15.61 3.61 15.31
CA SER A 416 15.16 3.90 16.67
C SER A 416 15.36 2.72 17.63
N PHE A 417 16.15 1.74 17.22
CA PHE A 417 16.44 0.53 17.98
C PHE A 417 17.40 0.77 19.15
N SER A 418 16.98 1.57 20.13
CA SER A 418 17.53 1.46 21.47
C SER A 418 17.16 0.14 22.16
N GLU A 419 16.35 -0.69 21.51
CA GLU A 419 15.74 -1.89 22.05
C GLU A 419 16.20 -3.20 21.39
N ARG A 420 17.33 -3.19 20.67
CA ARG A 420 17.94 -4.42 20.20
C ARG A 420 18.80 -5.03 21.28
N ALA A 421 18.38 -6.16 21.82
CA ALA A 421 19.33 -7.07 22.41
C ALA A 421 19.97 -7.89 21.27
N SER A 422 21.26 -7.80 21.10
CA SER A 422 22.02 -8.68 20.24
C SER A 422 22.80 -9.66 21.09
N PHE A 423 22.65 -10.92 20.81
CA PHE A 423 23.35 -11.99 21.49
C PHE A 423 24.41 -12.55 20.54
N ARG A 424 25.66 -12.48 20.92
CA ARG A 424 26.76 -13.17 20.25
C ARG A 424 27.04 -14.45 21.01
N TYR A 425 27.04 -15.55 20.27
CA TYR A 425 27.33 -16.86 20.82
C TYR A 425 28.63 -17.40 20.26
N GLY A 426 29.61 -17.61 21.11
CA GLY A 426 30.90 -18.16 20.75
C GLY A 426 32.06 -17.16 20.67
N ASP A 427 33.26 -17.67 20.47
CA ASP A 427 34.46 -16.88 20.35
C ASP A 427 34.49 -16.17 18.98
N THR A 428 34.35 -14.86 19.01
CA THR A 428 34.20 -14.01 17.83
C THR A 428 35.41 -13.97 16.94
N GLU A 429 36.60 -14.22 17.47
CA GLU A 429 37.85 -14.20 16.67
C GLU A 429 38.01 -15.43 15.78
N ALA A 430 37.39 -16.53 16.10
CA ALA A 430 37.61 -17.81 15.42
C ALA A 430 36.53 -18.23 14.42
N ARG A 431 35.33 -17.58 14.36
CA ARG A 431 34.16 -18.22 13.75
C ARG A 431 33.31 -17.38 12.81
N GLY A 432 33.49 -16.10 12.75
CA GLY A 432 32.57 -15.20 12.03
C GLY A 432 31.17 -15.14 12.67
N ASP A 433 30.55 -14.02 12.57
CA ASP A 433 29.24 -13.79 13.18
C ASP A 433 28.12 -14.29 12.24
N ILE A 434 27.38 -15.32 12.65
CA ILE A 434 26.09 -15.67 12.05
C ILE A 434 25.00 -15.15 12.99
N PHE A 435 24.13 -14.30 12.46
CA PHE A 435 23.05 -13.70 13.23
C PHE A 435 21.71 -14.25 12.81
N GLU A 436 20.89 -14.66 13.77
CA GLU A 436 19.48 -14.94 13.59
C GLU A 436 18.65 -13.80 14.24
N GLU A 437 17.64 -13.31 13.54
CA GLU A 437 16.77 -12.26 14.01
C GLU A 437 15.42 -12.83 14.43
N PHE A 438 14.94 -12.40 15.61
CA PHE A 438 13.68 -12.83 16.17
C PHE A 438 12.83 -11.62 16.55
N TYR A 439 11.53 -11.74 16.39
CA TYR A 439 10.54 -10.77 16.84
C TYR A 439 9.61 -11.45 17.81
N TYR A 440 9.29 -10.76 18.87
CA TYR A 440 8.40 -11.24 19.91
C TYR A 440 7.13 -10.41 19.95
N ASP A 441 5.98 -11.07 19.88
CA ASP A 441 4.66 -10.44 20.05
C ASP A 441 4.19 -10.60 21.50
N PRO A 442 4.16 -9.51 22.28
CA PRO A 442 3.76 -9.58 23.66
C PRO A 442 2.29 -9.94 23.86
N ASP A 443 1.42 -9.61 22.90
CA ASP A 443 -0.01 -9.87 23.03
C ASP A 443 -0.37 -11.34 22.79
N SER A 444 0.30 -11.98 21.84
CA SER A 444 0.11 -13.40 21.54
C SER A 444 1.10 -14.32 22.25
N LEU A 445 2.09 -13.76 22.94
CA LEU A 445 3.21 -14.48 23.54
C LEU A 445 4.01 -15.32 22.52
N SER A 446 3.93 -14.99 21.25
CA SER A 446 4.60 -15.72 20.18
C SER A 446 5.82 -14.98 19.66
N VAL A 447 6.79 -15.74 19.20
CA VAL A 447 8.03 -15.26 18.61
C VAL A 447 8.00 -15.45 17.10
N LEU A 448 8.30 -14.39 16.36
CA LEU A 448 8.49 -14.49 14.92
C LEU A 448 9.99 -14.69 14.64
N LYS A 449 10.35 -15.90 14.26
CA LYS A 449 11.71 -16.25 13.84
C LYS A 449 11.90 -15.97 12.35
N TYR A 450 12.87 -15.12 12.01
CA TYR A 450 13.27 -14.89 10.63
C TYR A 450 14.34 -15.90 10.20
N ASN A 451 14.09 -16.61 9.10
CA ASN A 451 15.09 -17.47 8.49
C ASN A 451 15.74 -16.73 7.31
N PRO A 452 17.01 -16.32 7.41
CA PRO A 452 17.67 -15.55 6.35
C PRO A 452 17.92 -16.35 5.06
N VAL A 453 17.95 -17.68 5.14
CA VAL A 453 18.17 -18.54 3.95
C VAL A 453 16.90 -18.65 3.13
N SER A 454 15.78 -18.91 3.76
CA SER A 454 14.48 -18.97 3.10
C SER A 454 13.78 -17.62 3.00
N CYS A 455 14.30 -16.58 3.68
CA CYS A 455 13.65 -15.27 3.85
C CYS A 455 12.23 -15.39 4.39
N THR A 456 11.98 -16.30 5.31
CA THR A 456 10.67 -16.55 5.91
C THR A 456 10.67 -16.29 7.40
N TYR A 457 9.47 -15.97 7.93
CA TYR A 457 9.22 -15.92 9.37
C TYR A 457 8.42 -17.15 9.78
N THR A 458 8.82 -17.76 10.89
CA THR A 458 8.04 -18.80 11.56
C THR A 458 7.59 -18.31 12.91
N VAL A 459 6.40 -18.72 13.33
CA VAL A 459 5.86 -18.39 14.66
C VAL A 459 6.26 -19.49 15.64
N GLY A 460 6.79 -19.10 16.81
CA GLY A 460 7.14 -20.01 17.88
C GLY A 460 7.19 -19.28 19.22
N ASP A 461 6.99 -20.02 20.30
CA ASP A 461 7.00 -19.47 21.67
C ASP A 461 8.40 -19.32 22.26
N GLU A 462 9.37 -19.98 21.66
CA GLU A 462 10.76 -20.03 22.12
C GLU A 462 11.71 -19.76 20.96
N ILE A 463 12.88 -19.22 21.25
CA ILE A 463 13.96 -19.02 20.29
C ILE A 463 14.95 -20.17 20.46
N PRO A 464 14.87 -21.24 19.67
CA PRO A 464 15.84 -22.30 19.73
C PRO A 464 17.15 -21.87 19.06
N VAL A 465 18.24 -21.93 19.78
CA VAL A 465 19.57 -21.79 19.20
C VAL A 465 20.17 -23.17 19.02
N SER A 466 20.28 -23.61 17.78
CA SER A 466 20.92 -24.87 17.47
C SER A 466 22.43 -24.81 17.64
N SER A 467 22.97 -25.63 18.49
CA SER A 467 24.41 -25.80 18.66
C SER A 467 25.08 -26.65 17.56
N ALA A 468 24.31 -27.25 16.70
CA ALA A 468 24.81 -28.26 15.76
C ALA A 468 25.88 -27.75 14.78
N SER A 469 25.87 -26.47 14.45
CA SER A 469 26.79 -25.87 13.48
C SER A 469 28.14 -25.49 14.07
N TYR A 470 28.31 -25.48 15.38
CA TYR A 470 29.47 -24.91 16.05
C TYR A 470 30.06 -25.76 17.18
N ASN A 471 29.73 -27.05 17.25
CA ASN A 471 30.20 -27.97 18.33
C ASN A 471 29.89 -27.48 19.75
N TYR A 472 28.79 -26.73 19.93
CA TYR A 472 28.35 -26.42 21.27
C TYR A 472 27.57 -27.61 21.83
N PRO A 473 27.88 -28.06 23.04
CA PRO A 473 27.30 -29.26 23.62
C PRO A 473 25.85 -29.09 24.07
N GLU A 474 25.29 -27.86 24.06
CA GLU A 474 24.00 -27.55 24.65
C GLU A 474 23.21 -26.55 23.81
N SER A 475 21.93 -26.79 23.66
CA SER A 475 20.97 -25.81 23.15
C SER A 475 20.56 -24.85 24.28
N PHE A 476 20.27 -23.61 23.93
CA PHE A 476 19.64 -22.67 24.85
C PHE A 476 18.54 -21.89 24.15
N ASP A 477 17.57 -21.47 24.96
CA ASP A 477 16.46 -20.65 24.54
C ASP A 477 16.59 -19.27 25.18
N ILE A 478 16.18 -18.23 24.46
CA ILE A 478 16.11 -16.87 24.98
C ILE A 478 14.66 -16.41 24.85
N ILE A 479 14.10 -15.97 25.95
CA ILE A 479 12.73 -15.52 26.04
C ILE A 479 12.73 -14.06 26.47
N VAL A 480 12.02 -13.22 25.75
CA VAL A 480 11.93 -11.79 26.00
C VAL A 480 10.59 -11.45 26.60
N LEU A 481 10.63 -10.67 27.65
CA LEU A 481 9.48 -10.39 28.48
C LEU A 481 9.19 -8.88 28.58
N ARG A 482 7.99 -8.53 28.99
CA ARG A 482 7.45 -7.17 28.96
C ARG A 482 8.33 -6.13 29.66
N ASP A 483 8.81 -6.39 30.81
CA ASP A 483 9.60 -5.43 31.61
C ASP A 483 11.07 -5.32 31.14
N SER A 484 11.29 -5.49 29.85
CA SER A 484 12.62 -5.40 29.25
C SER A 484 13.62 -6.41 29.83
N VAL A 485 13.14 -7.60 30.13
CA VAL A 485 13.92 -8.68 30.71
C VAL A 485 14.12 -9.80 29.70
N ALA A 486 15.35 -10.24 29.52
CA ALA A 486 15.69 -11.44 28.78
C ALA A 486 15.99 -12.59 29.74
N VAL A 487 15.39 -13.73 29.50
CA VAL A 487 15.62 -14.96 30.25
C VAL A 487 16.34 -15.95 29.37
N THR A 488 17.52 -16.38 29.79
CA THR A 488 18.27 -17.43 29.10
C THR A 488 17.97 -18.77 29.75
N VAL A 489 17.59 -19.75 28.93
CA VAL A 489 17.24 -21.10 29.37
C VAL A 489 18.22 -22.08 28.73
N ARG A 490 18.91 -22.89 29.55
CA ARG A 490 19.75 -24.00 29.09
C ARG A 490 19.21 -25.31 29.65
N ASN A 491 19.07 -26.30 28.80
CA ASN A 491 18.57 -27.63 29.23
C ASN A 491 17.30 -27.53 30.09
N LYS A 492 16.35 -26.66 29.69
CA LYS A 492 15.12 -26.37 30.43
C LYS A 492 15.34 -25.75 31.82
N LYS A 493 16.47 -25.13 32.06
CA LYS A 493 16.76 -24.39 33.30
C LYS A 493 17.07 -22.94 32.99
N ILE A 494 16.47 -22.03 33.74
CA ILE A 494 16.83 -20.61 33.67
C ILE A 494 18.25 -20.45 34.19
N THR A 495 19.12 -19.89 33.38
CA THR A 495 20.53 -19.66 33.71
C THR A 495 20.85 -18.18 33.95
N SER A 496 20.05 -17.27 33.40
CA SER A 496 20.19 -15.84 33.69
C SER A 496 18.89 -15.10 33.44
N ILE A 497 18.72 -13.97 34.15
CA ILE A 497 17.65 -12.99 33.95
C ILE A 497 18.30 -11.61 33.95
N VAL A 498 18.15 -10.86 32.86
CA VAL A 498 18.82 -9.55 32.72
C VAL A 498 17.92 -8.53 32.06
N PRO A 499 18.09 -7.22 32.32
CA PRO A 499 17.40 -6.16 31.61
C PRO A 499 17.66 -6.24 30.11
N PHE A 500 16.60 -6.33 29.32
CA PHE A 500 16.70 -6.56 27.87
C PHE A 500 17.34 -5.39 27.12
N ALA A 501 17.03 -4.15 27.47
CA ALA A 501 17.50 -2.95 26.79
C ALA A 501 19.05 -2.82 26.76
N GLU A 502 19.70 -3.47 27.67
CA GLU A 502 21.16 -3.39 27.84
C GLU A 502 21.88 -4.68 27.44
N TYR A 503 21.15 -5.66 26.92
CA TYR A 503 21.64 -7.01 26.75
C TYR A 503 22.36 -7.22 25.41
N THR A 504 23.61 -7.62 25.46
CA THR A 504 24.37 -8.12 24.33
C THR A 504 25.08 -9.41 24.76
N TYR A 505 25.46 -10.23 23.80
CA TYR A 505 26.17 -11.48 24.05
C TYR A 505 27.56 -11.42 23.42
N ASP A 506 28.59 -11.65 24.22
CA ASP A 506 29.97 -11.69 23.77
C ASP A 506 30.62 -13.00 24.23
N GLY A 507 31.04 -13.80 23.27
CA GLY A 507 31.56 -15.15 23.54
C GLY A 507 30.50 -16.04 24.20
N ASN A 508 30.86 -16.62 25.34
CA ASN A 508 29.98 -17.47 26.16
C ASN A 508 29.26 -16.72 27.30
N VAL A 509 29.47 -15.42 27.40
CA VAL A 509 28.98 -14.61 28.50
C VAL A 509 28.13 -13.47 27.95
N PRO A 510 26.89 -13.30 28.43
CA PRO A 510 26.11 -12.13 28.11
C PRO A 510 26.79 -10.86 28.62
N VAL A 511 26.64 -9.77 27.89
CA VAL A 511 27.16 -8.46 28.27
C VAL A 511 26.05 -7.43 28.25
N ILE A 512 26.12 -6.45 29.13
CA ILE A 512 25.23 -5.31 29.20
C ILE A 512 25.99 -4.07 28.76
N ASN A 513 25.59 -3.43 27.65
CA ASN A 513 26.25 -2.24 27.12
C ASN A 513 27.78 -2.37 27.03
N GLY A 514 28.28 -3.50 26.54
CA GLY A 514 29.70 -3.81 26.46
C GLY A 514 30.34 -4.21 27.80
N ARG A 515 29.57 -4.37 28.85
CA ARG A 515 30.03 -4.92 30.14
C ARG A 515 29.60 -6.36 30.25
N GLY A 516 30.56 -7.26 30.44
CA GLY A 516 30.27 -8.65 30.79
C GLY A 516 29.48 -8.69 32.11
N PHE A 517 28.42 -9.47 32.16
CA PHE A 517 27.75 -9.81 33.39
C PHE A 517 27.81 -11.32 33.59
N GLU A 518 28.02 -11.71 34.85
CA GLU A 518 27.98 -13.12 35.16
C GLU A 518 26.56 -13.66 35.00
N VAL A 519 26.46 -14.84 34.38
CA VAL A 519 25.23 -15.62 34.47
C VAL A 519 24.87 -15.74 35.96
N LEU A 520 23.68 -15.31 36.33
CA LEU A 520 23.23 -15.37 37.72
C LEU A 520 23.41 -16.79 38.22
N VAL A 521 24.44 -16.97 39.05
CA VAL A 521 24.75 -18.27 39.61
C VAL A 521 23.70 -18.58 40.67
N SER A 522 23.43 -19.83 40.86
CA SER A 522 22.38 -20.43 41.66
C SER A 522 22.31 -20.05 43.17
N ASP A 523 23.02 -19.05 43.60
CA ASP A 523 23.04 -18.65 45.01
C ASP A 523 22.06 -17.52 45.35
N ASP A 524 21.48 -16.84 44.38
CA ASP A 524 20.38 -15.92 44.61
C ASP A 524 19.11 -16.73 44.91
N LYS A 525 18.50 -16.47 46.06
CA LYS A 525 17.31 -17.19 46.53
C LYS A 525 16.11 -17.00 45.59
N ASP A 526 15.99 -15.83 44.99
CA ASP A 526 14.89 -15.51 44.12
C ASP A 526 15.05 -16.22 42.77
N VAL A 527 16.29 -16.31 42.25
CA VAL A 527 16.61 -17.07 41.02
C VAL A 527 16.41 -18.56 41.26
N LYS A 528 16.78 -19.09 42.43
CA LYS A 528 16.52 -20.49 42.76
C LYS A 528 15.03 -20.83 42.78
N ASN A 529 14.24 -19.99 43.43
CA ASN A 529 12.79 -20.18 43.49
C ASN A 529 12.16 -20.11 42.11
N LEU A 530 12.61 -19.17 41.28
CA LEU A 530 12.15 -19.01 39.90
C LEU A 530 12.53 -20.21 39.03
N LEU A 531 13.76 -20.72 39.19
CA LEU A 531 14.22 -21.94 38.51
C LEU A 531 13.41 -23.16 38.89
N GLU A 532 13.12 -23.34 40.20
CA GLU A 532 12.30 -24.45 40.69
C GLU A 532 10.89 -24.39 40.15
N GLU A 533 10.28 -23.21 40.13
CA GLU A 533 8.94 -23.01 39.59
C GLU A 533 8.92 -23.26 38.08
N TYR A 534 9.90 -22.74 37.33
CA TYR A 534 10.01 -22.97 35.89
C TYR A 534 10.19 -24.46 35.53
N GLN A 535 11.01 -25.19 36.29
CA GLN A 535 11.21 -26.62 36.09
C GLN A 535 9.92 -27.45 36.24
N GLN A 536 8.95 -26.95 36.97
CA GLN A 536 7.64 -27.59 37.16
C GLN A 536 6.65 -27.23 36.04
N THR A 537 6.97 -26.27 35.18
CA THR A 537 6.09 -25.91 34.06
C THR A 537 6.11 -26.96 32.96
N THR A 538 4.95 -27.22 32.38
CA THR A 538 4.79 -27.93 31.12
C THR A 538 4.72 -26.93 29.97
N ASP A 539 4.78 -27.38 28.73
CA ASP A 539 4.63 -26.52 27.57
C ASP A 539 3.30 -25.73 27.59
N GLU A 540 2.23 -26.33 28.12
CA GLU A 540 0.92 -25.69 28.27
C GLU A 540 0.86 -24.65 29.40
N THR A 541 1.70 -24.78 30.43
CA THR A 541 1.67 -23.88 31.61
C THR A 541 2.80 -22.88 31.62
N ARG A 542 3.77 -23.00 30.70
CA ARG A 542 4.97 -22.14 30.66
C ARG A 542 4.62 -20.68 30.45
N HIS A 543 3.65 -20.38 29.60
CA HIS A 543 3.25 -19.00 29.36
C HIS A 543 2.63 -18.37 30.62
N LYS A 544 1.89 -19.12 31.46
CA LYS A 544 1.35 -18.62 32.73
C LYS A 544 2.45 -18.29 33.74
N PHE A 545 3.58 -19.01 33.68
CA PHE A 545 4.74 -18.70 34.47
C PHE A 545 5.29 -17.33 34.11
N PHE A 546 5.42 -17.03 32.81
CA PHE A 546 5.92 -15.73 32.37
C PHE A 546 4.91 -14.61 32.64
N GLU A 547 3.63 -14.80 32.43
CA GLU A 547 2.59 -13.85 32.81
C GLU A 547 2.63 -13.50 34.31
N LYS A 548 2.91 -14.48 35.14
CA LYS A 548 2.96 -14.30 36.59
C LYS A 548 4.15 -13.48 37.04
N HIS A 549 5.32 -13.73 36.45
CA HIS A 549 6.58 -13.17 36.94
C HIS A 549 7.04 -11.94 36.13
N MET A 550 6.52 -11.74 34.95
CA MET A 550 7.02 -10.74 34.01
C MET A 550 5.89 -10.10 33.23
N LYS A 551 6.03 -8.82 32.91
CA LYS A 551 5.04 -8.05 32.17
C LYS A 551 5.56 -7.76 30.76
N PHE A 552 4.72 -7.94 29.77
CA PHE A 552 5.04 -7.68 28.38
C PHE A 552 4.57 -6.29 27.95
N ASP A 553 5.43 -5.47 27.35
CA ASP A 553 5.11 -4.12 26.93
C ASP A 553 5.09 -3.92 25.42
N THR A 554 6.10 -4.42 24.72
CA THR A 554 6.32 -4.14 23.33
C THR A 554 6.99 -5.30 22.62
N TYR A 555 6.93 -5.29 21.30
CA TYR A 555 7.79 -6.14 20.50
C TYR A 555 9.26 -5.85 20.78
N ARG A 556 10.02 -6.90 20.94
CA ARG A 556 11.47 -6.84 21.06
C ARG A 556 12.12 -7.61 19.92
N LYS A 557 13.13 -7.01 19.31
CA LYS A 557 13.98 -7.70 18.37
C LYS A 557 15.21 -8.24 19.10
N ILE A 558 15.47 -9.52 18.92
CA ILE A 558 16.65 -10.16 19.44
C ILE A 558 17.49 -10.60 18.23
N THR A 559 18.76 -10.21 18.21
CA THR A 559 19.73 -10.71 17.24
C THR A 559 20.68 -11.64 17.98
N ILE A 560 20.72 -12.88 17.56
CA ILE A 560 21.59 -13.89 18.15
C ILE A 560 22.74 -14.13 17.20
N GLY A 561 23.94 -13.86 17.66
CA GLY A 561 25.16 -14.22 16.97
C GLY A 561 25.59 -15.65 17.32
N LYS A 562 25.91 -16.43 16.32
CA LYS A 562 26.50 -17.75 16.47
C LYS A 562 28.00 -17.69 16.31
#